data_9de3c31b859b315d26de8d8888a8d2a5
#
_entry.id   9de3c31b859b315d26de8d8888a8d2a5
#
_cell.length_a   1.000
_cell.length_b   1.000
_cell.length_c   1.000
_cell.angle_alpha   90.00
_cell.angle_beta   90.00
_cell.angle_gamma   90.00
#
_symmetry.space_group_name_H-M   'P 1'
#
loop_
_entity.id
_entity.type
_entity.pdbx_description
1 polymer ?
#
loop_
_entity_poly.entity_id
_entity_poly.type
_entity_poly.pdbx_seq_one_letter_code
_entity_poly.pdbx_strand_id
1 'polypeptide(L)'
;MAGVACASPALRRKWRRGTATVMAIQTVTTQTIRIQPNYLRAKRALDILFTLLILIPLCIIIAIVAVCIRLDSKGSIFYRQKRIGQNGVEFEMLKFRSMYENSDDTLHRLAIQKYMDGQKLCENSAQNIAYKDASDPRITRVGRFIRKTSIDELPQFFNVLRGEMTLVGPRPPLPYEVERYSEYDWLRLSGKPGLTGSWQVYGRSQVTFQSMVKMDIDYLMRQSLCEDLKLIALTVPVMISGRGGA
;
A
#
# COMPACT_ATOMS: atom_id res chain seq x y z
N MET A 1 -3.64 -25.39 -3.24
CA MET A 1 -4.23 -24.80 -4.44
C MET A 1 -5.58 -24.13 -4.11
N ALA A 2 -5.58 -23.11 -3.29
CA ALA A 2 -6.78 -22.33 -2.98
C ALA A 2 -6.39 -20.87 -3.08
N GLY A 3 -7.04 -20.07 -3.91
CA GLY A 3 -6.84 -18.61 -3.92
C GLY A 3 -6.85 -17.87 -5.26
N VAL A 4 -7.24 -18.49 -6.37
CA VAL A 4 -7.29 -17.80 -7.67
C VAL A 4 -8.71 -17.32 -8.03
N ALA A 5 -9.66 -17.37 -7.12
CA ALA A 5 -11.08 -17.24 -7.43
C ALA A 5 -11.61 -15.82 -7.59
N CYS A 6 -10.88 -14.74 -7.25
CA CYS A 6 -11.46 -13.39 -7.13
C CYS A 6 -10.92 -12.32 -8.09
N ALA A 7 -9.96 -12.62 -8.96
CA ALA A 7 -9.45 -11.65 -9.94
C ALA A 7 -10.30 -11.66 -11.23
N SER A 8 -10.49 -10.47 -11.85
CA SER A 8 -11.22 -10.39 -13.12
C SER A 8 -10.58 -11.26 -14.20
N PRO A 9 -11.35 -11.81 -15.18
CA PRO A 9 -10.80 -12.67 -16.22
C PRO A 9 -9.69 -12.01 -17.06
N ALA A 10 -9.72 -10.68 -17.20
CA ALA A 10 -8.69 -9.89 -17.90
C ALA A 10 -7.40 -9.82 -17.08
N LEU A 11 -7.49 -9.55 -15.78
CA LEU A 11 -6.35 -9.55 -14.85
C LEU A 11 -5.71 -10.94 -14.74
N ARG A 12 -6.53 -12.02 -14.71
CA ARG A 12 -6.03 -13.40 -14.73
C ARG A 12 -5.29 -13.76 -16.02
N ARG A 13 -5.74 -13.28 -17.18
CA ARG A 13 -5.05 -13.49 -18.46
C ARG A 13 -3.73 -12.72 -18.50
N LYS A 14 -3.70 -11.47 -18.04
CA LYS A 14 -2.49 -10.66 -17.97
C LYS A 14 -1.50 -11.24 -16.95
N TRP A 15 -1.99 -11.74 -15.82
CA TRP A 15 -1.18 -12.46 -14.84
C TRP A 15 -0.56 -13.74 -15.40
N ARG A 16 -1.33 -14.59 -16.10
CA ARG A 16 -0.78 -15.80 -16.75
C ARG A 16 0.26 -15.49 -17.83
N ARG A 17 0.08 -14.40 -18.58
CA ARG A 17 1.10 -13.91 -19.53
C ARG A 17 2.32 -13.38 -18.78
N GLY A 18 2.12 -12.54 -17.76
CA GLY A 18 3.18 -12.01 -16.92
C GLY A 18 3.99 -13.10 -16.21
N THR A 19 3.35 -14.15 -15.68
CA THR A 19 4.08 -15.29 -15.07
C THR A 19 4.86 -16.10 -16.09
N ALA A 20 4.33 -16.32 -17.31
CA ALA A 20 5.08 -16.97 -18.37
C ALA A 20 6.27 -16.14 -18.82
N THR A 21 6.12 -14.82 -18.91
CA THR A 21 7.21 -13.88 -19.27
C THR A 21 8.17 -13.64 -18.09
N VAL A 22 7.67 -13.62 -16.85
CA VAL A 22 8.53 -13.61 -15.65
C VAL A 22 9.39 -14.88 -15.59
N MET A 23 8.84 -16.05 -15.93
CA MET A 23 9.64 -17.26 -16.11
C MET A 23 10.64 -17.15 -17.27
N ALA A 24 10.30 -16.49 -18.37
CA ALA A 24 11.21 -16.27 -19.50
C ALA A 24 12.26 -15.20 -19.19
N ILE A 25 11.90 -14.11 -18.48
CA ILE A 25 12.85 -13.10 -17.99
C ILE A 25 13.74 -13.68 -16.87
N GLN A 26 13.22 -14.60 -16.05
CA GLN A 26 14.01 -15.35 -15.06
C GLN A 26 15.10 -16.22 -15.72
N THR A 27 14.91 -16.62 -16.96
CA THR A 27 15.95 -17.34 -17.73
C THR A 27 17.02 -16.40 -18.29
N VAL A 28 16.69 -15.11 -18.46
CA VAL A 28 17.60 -14.08 -19.00
C VAL A 28 18.28 -13.27 -17.89
N THR A 29 17.61 -13.09 -16.73
CA THR A 29 18.18 -12.42 -15.56
C THR A 29 18.36 -13.46 -14.45
N THR A 30 19.56 -13.96 -14.28
CA THR A 30 19.97 -15.03 -13.36
C THR A 30 19.76 -14.72 -11.85
N GLN A 31 18.94 -13.78 -11.50
CA GLN A 31 18.53 -13.48 -10.12
C GLN A 31 17.06 -13.82 -9.90
N THR A 32 16.80 -15.11 -9.74
CA THR A 32 15.53 -15.59 -9.18
C THR A 32 15.34 -14.95 -7.80
N ILE A 33 14.19 -14.32 -7.55
CA ILE A 33 13.80 -13.89 -6.19
C ILE A 33 13.69 -15.18 -5.37
N ARG A 34 14.79 -15.62 -4.77
CA ARG A 34 14.85 -16.81 -3.90
C ARG A 34 14.26 -16.43 -2.57
N ILE A 35 12.96 -16.59 -2.45
CA ILE A 35 12.27 -16.43 -1.17
C ILE A 35 12.59 -17.66 -0.31
N GLN A 36 13.37 -17.47 0.74
CA GLN A 36 13.67 -18.56 1.69
C GLN A 36 12.43 -18.88 2.52
N PRO A 37 11.93 -20.13 2.53
CA PRO A 37 10.71 -20.49 3.26
C PRO A 37 10.78 -20.16 4.76
N ASN A 38 11.96 -20.31 5.36
CA ASN A 38 12.21 -20.01 6.77
C ASN A 38 12.06 -18.50 7.07
N TYR A 39 12.53 -17.64 6.16
CA TYR A 39 12.32 -16.20 6.27
C TYR A 39 10.83 -15.86 6.25
N LEU A 40 10.05 -16.40 5.32
CA LEU A 40 8.61 -16.12 5.25
C LEU A 40 7.84 -16.56 6.51
N ARG A 41 8.22 -17.70 7.09
CA ARG A 41 7.62 -18.17 8.35
C ARG A 41 7.97 -17.24 9.51
N ALA A 42 9.26 -16.89 9.64
CA ALA A 42 9.74 -15.97 10.67
C ALA A 42 9.13 -14.56 10.50
N LYS A 43 9.09 -14.04 9.27
CA LYS A 43 8.41 -12.78 8.95
C LYS A 43 6.94 -12.80 9.35
N ARG A 44 6.21 -13.89 9.03
CA ARG A 44 4.81 -14.03 9.40
C ARG A 44 4.60 -14.08 10.91
N ALA A 45 5.47 -14.79 11.64
CA ALA A 45 5.44 -14.82 13.10
C ALA A 45 5.69 -13.42 13.68
N LEU A 46 6.66 -12.68 13.15
CA LEU A 46 6.95 -11.29 13.52
C LEU A 46 5.77 -10.37 13.24
N ASP A 47 5.16 -10.47 12.05
CA ASP A 47 3.97 -9.69 11.67
C ASP A 47 2.84 -9.89 12.67
N ILE A 48 2.54 -11.14 13.05
CA ILE A 48 1.48 -11.47 14.00
C ILE A 48 1.83 -10.96 15.38
N LEU A 49 3.04 -11.28 15.88
CA LEU A 49 3.48 -10.91 17.22
C LEU A 49 3.46 -9.38 17.40
N PHE A 50 4.02 -8.63 16.45
CA PHE A 50 4.08 -7.19 16.52
C PHE A 50 2.68 -6.55 16.42
N THR A 51 1.82 -7.09 15.55
CA THR A 51 0.44 -6.63 15.43
C THR A 51 -0.35 -6.90 16.70
N LEU A 52 -0.23 -8.07 17.32
CA LEU A 52 -0.92 -8.40 18.57
C LEU A 52 -0.43 -7.52 19.73
N LEU A 53 0.88 -7.25 19.80
CA LEU A 53 1.45 -6.37 20.82
C LEU A 53 0.88 -4.95 20.75
N ILE A 54 0.68 -4.44 19.53
CA ILE A 54 0.15 -3.09 19.29
C ILE A 54 -1.38 -3.08 19.35
N LEU A 55 -2.06 -4.21 19.14
CA LEU A 55 -3.51 -4.27 18.99
C LEU A 55 -4.27 -3.70 20.19
N ILE A 56 -3.79 -3.93 21.45
CA ILE A 56 -4.46 -3.44 22.65
C ILE A 56 -4.56 -1.90 22.65
N PRO A 57 -3.42 -1.14 22.60
CA PRO A 57 -3.50 0.31 22.52
C PRO A 57 -4.18 0.78 21.25
N LEU A 58 -4.03 0.04 20.13
CA LEU A 58 -4.66 0.35 18.87
C LEU A 58 -6.19 0.28 18.92
N CYS A 59 -6.77 -0.70 19.62
CA CYS A 59 -8.23 -0.81 19.78
C CYS A 59 -8.83 0.40 20.49
N ILE A 60 -8.13 0.96 21.49
CA ILE A 60 -8.58 2.17 22.19
C ILE A 60 -8.58 3.36 21.20
N ILE A 61 -7.51 3.53 20.45
CA ILE A 61 -7.40 4.59 19.44
C ILE A 61 -8.48 4.42 18.34
N ILE A 62 -8.67 3.19 17.86
CA ILE A 62 -9.71 2.86 16.88
C ILE A 62 -11.09 3.23 17.40
N ALA A 63 -11.42 2.91 18.66
CA ALA A 63 -12.70 3.25 19.26
C ALA A 63 -12.92 4.78 19.35
N ILE A 64 -11.93 5.53 19.83
CA ILE A 64 -12.00 6.99 19.92
C ILE A 64 -12.20 7.60 18.53
N VAL A 65 -11.37 7.21 17.55
CA VAL A 65 -11.45 7.73 16.19
C VAL A 65 -12.78 7.37 15.52
N ALA A 66 -13.31 6.17 15.77
CA ALA A 66 -14.59 5.73 15.27
C ALA A 66 -15.74 6.63 15.75
N VAL A 67 -15.74 6.98 17.04
CA VAL A 67 -16.70 7.92 17.62
C VAL A 67 -16.55 9.31 16.97
N CYS A 68 -15.32 9.83 16.86
CA CYS A 68 -15.07 11.12 16.22
C CYS A 68 -15.57 11.17 14.76
N ILE A 69 -15.32 10.11 13.96
CA ILE A 69 -15.78 10.02 12.58
C ILE A 69 -17.32 10.01 12.53
N ARG A 70 -17.96 9.29 13.46
CA ARG A 70 -19.43 9.18 13.49
C ARG A 70 -20.10 10.48 13.85
N LEU A 71 -19.47 11.28 14.71
CA LEU A 71 -19.95 12.61 15.11
C LEU A 71 -19.72 13.67 14.01
N ASP A 72 -18.61 13.54 13.25
CA ASP A 72 -18.22 14.51 12.23
C ASP A 72 -19.04 14.37 10.92
N SER A 73 -19.41 13.14 10.55
CA SER A 73 -20.17 12.90 9.31
C SER A 73 -21.00 11.61 9.36
N LYS A 74 -22.17 11.62 8.66
CA LYS A 74 -23.02 10.42 8.51
C LYS A 74 -22.33 9.39 7.61
N GLY A 75 -22.56 8.08 7.88
CA GLY A 75 -22.09 6.96 7.06
C GLY A 75 -21.19 5.98 7.81
N SER A 76 -20.51 5.09 7.10
CA SER A 76 -19.66 4.03 7.68
C SER A 76 -18.40 4.59 8.35
N ILE A 77 -17.92 3.95 9.41
CA ILE A 77 -16.66 4.33 10.10
C ILE A 77 -15.46 3.92 9.25
N PHE A 78 -15.55 2.73 8.65
CA PHE A 78 -14.49 2.16 7.84
C PHE A 78 -14.77 2.35 6.35
N TYR A 79 -13.71 2.66 5.62
CA TYR A 79 -13.67 2.65 4.18
C TYR A 79 -12.91 1.40 3.71
N ARG A 80 -13.49 0.66 2.76
CA ARG A 80 -12.90 -0.52 2.16
C ARG A 80 -12.48 -0.18 0.75
N GLN A 81 -11.20 -0.31 0.46
CA GLN A 81 -10.64 -0.02 -0.84
C GLN A 81 -10.10 -1.27 -1.49
N LYS A 82 -10.61 -1.60 -2.67
CA LYS A 82 -10.06 -2.71 -3.47
C LYS A 82 -8.62 -2.41 -3.85
N ARG A 83 -7.74 -3.35 -3.55
CA ARG A 83 -6.30 -3.29 -3.85
C ARG A 83 -5.85 -4.61 -4.43
N ILE A 84 -4.72 -4.59 -5.14
CA ILE A 84 -4.08 -5.80 -5.66
C ILE A 84 -2.97 -6.21 -4.71
N GLY A 85 -3.06 -7.45 -4.25
CA GLY A 85 -2.10 -8.08 -3.36
C GLY A 85 -1.11 -8.98 -4.10
N GLN A 86 -0.52 -9.89 -3.33
CA GLN A 86 0.45 -10.85 -3.84
C GLN A 86 -0.14 -11.68 -4.98
N ASN A 87 0.65 -11.89 -6.03
CA ASN A 87 0.28 -12.65 -7.22
C ASN A 87 -0.97 -12.13 -7.96
N GLY A 88 -1.28 -10.83 -7.82
CA GLY A 88 -2.42 -10.22 -8.49
C GLY A 88 -3.78 -10.52 -7.86
N VAL A 89 -3.82 -11.06 -6.64
CA VAL A 89 -5.06 -11.35 -5.92
C VAL A 89 -5.65 -10.06 -5.36
N GLU A 90 -6.92 -9.77 -5.67
CA GLU A 90 -7.64 -8.64 -5.09
C GLU A 90 -7.94 -8.88 -3.61
N PHE A 91 -7.84 -7.83 -2.80
CA PHE A 91 -8.29 -7.81 -1.41
C PHE A 91 -8.88 -6.45 -1.04
N GLU A 92 -9.63 -6.38 0.07
CA GLU A 92 -10.19 -5.15 0.61
C GLU A 92 -9.26 -4.58 1.67
N MET A 93 -8.54 -3.51 1.33
CA MET A 93 -7.73 -2.75 2.26
C MET A 93 -8.62 -1.89 3.15
N LEU A 94 -8.48 -2.04 4.46
CA LEU A 94 -9.26 -1.32 5.46
C LEU A 94 -8.60 0.03 5.79
N LYS A 95 -9.40 1.09 5.81
CA LYS A 95 -9.01 2.42 6.28
C LYS A 95 -10.13 3.02 7.13
N PHE A 96 -9.81 4.03 7.92
CA PHE A 96 -10.87 4.91 8.41
C PHE A 96 -11.38 5.80 7.30
N ARG A 97 -12.69 6.08 7.34
CA ARG A 97 -13.30 7.05 6.42
C ARG A 97 -12.80 8.45 6.76
N SER A 98 -12.15 9.08 5.79
CA SER A 98 -11.61 10.44 5.88
C SER A 98 -12.29 11.42 4.92
N MET A 99 -13.18 10.94 4.05
CA MET A 99 -13.93 11.72 3.07
C MET A 99 -15.43 11.50 3.24
N TYR A 100 -16.24 12.45 2.75
CA TYR A 100 -17.67 12.28 2.67
C TYR A 100 -18.05 11.13 1.73
N GLU A 101 -19.20 10.49 1.97
CA GLU A 101 -19.70 9.42 1.10
C GLU A 101 -19.96 9.96 -0.32
N ASN A 102 -19.81 9.09 -1.33
CA ASN A 102 -19.98 9.39 -2.76
C ASN A 102 -19.01 10.43 -3.34
N SER A 103 -17.81 10.55 -2.77
CA SER A 103 -16.76 11.38 -3.34
C SER A 103 -16.25 10.81 -4.67
N ASP A 104 -16.16 11.66 -5.71
CA ASP A 104 -15.69 11.27 -7.04
C ASP A 104 -14.17 10.95 -7.03
N ASP A 105 -13.82 9.81 -7.62
CA ASP A 105 -12.43 9.32 -7.73
C ASP A 105 -11.70 9.81 -8.99
N THR A 106 -12.36 10.56 -9.86
CA THR A 106 -11.83 10.94 -11.19
C THR A 106 -10.51 11.71 -11.07
N LEU A 107 -10.44 12.69 -10.17
CA LEU A 107 -9.23 13.48 -9.94
C LEU A 107 -8.07 12.60 -9.44
N HIS A 108 -8.37 11.65 -8.56
CA HIS A 108 -7.37 10.72 -8.04
C HIS A 108 -6.81 9.79 -9.15
N ARG A 109 -7.68 9.28 -10.02
CA ARG A 109 -7.28 8.46 -11.16
C ARG A 109 -6.37 9.23 -12.12
N LEU A 110 -6.73 10.49 -12.44
CA LEU A 110 -5.92 11.37 -13.28
C LEU A 110 -4.54 11.66 -12.67
N ALA A 111 -4.49 11.93 -11.36
CA ALA A 111 -3.23 12.15 -10.66
C ALA A 111 -2.30 10.92 -10.73
N ILE A 112 -2.85 9.73 -10.50
CA ILE A 112 -2.09 8.48 -10.64
C ILE A 112 -1.62 8.25 -12.06
N GLN A 113 -2.46 8.51 -13.08
CA GLN A 113 -2.05 8.38 -14.48
C GLN A 113 -0.85 9.26 -14.78
N LYS A 114 -0.91 10.55 -14.42
CA LYS A 114 0.21 11.49 -14.60
C LYS A 114 1.48 11.02 -13.90
N TYR A 115 1.35 10.49 -12.67
CA TYR A 115 2.47 9.92 -11.94
C TYR A 115 3.11 8.73 -12.65
N MET A 116 2.29 7.81 -13.19
CA MET A 116 2.78 6.66 -13.97
C MET A 116 3.43 7.09 -15.29
N ASP A 117 3.00 8.20 -15.86
CA ASP A 117 3.59 8.80 -17.08
C ASP A 117 4.90 9.59 -16.79
N GLY A 118 5.45 9.47 -15.57
CA GLY A 118 6.75 10.02 -15.19
C GLY A 118 6.71 11.45 -14.65
N GLN A 119 5.54 12.03 -14.45
CA GLN A 119 5.42 13.33 -13.79
C GLN A 119 5.60 13.15 -12.28
N LYS A 120 6.45 13.97 -11.66
CA LYS A 120 6.60 13.96 -10.19
C LYS A 120 5.31 14.49 -9.55
N LEU A 121 4.89 13.83 -8.49
CA LEU A 121 3.83 14.34 -7.60
C LEU A 121 4.41 15.49 -6.76
N CYS A 122 4.50 16.69 -7.33
CA CYS A 122 4.98 17.86 -6.60
C CYS A 122 3.88 18.44 -5.71
N GLU A 123 4.22 18.71 -4.45
CA GLU A 123 3.30 19.25 -3.44
C GLU A 123 2.90 20.73 -3.68
N ASN A 124 3.56 21.48 -4.60
CA ASN A 124 3.50 22.94 -4.62
C ASN A 124 3.30 23.59 -5.98
N SER A 125 2.50 23.06 -6.87
CA SER A 125 2.16 23.79 -8.11
C SER A 125 0.66 23.96 -8.23
N ALA A 126 0.20 25.19 -8.40
CA ALA A 126 -1.21 25.54 -8.60
C ALA A 126 -1.88 24.88 -9.84
N GLN A 127 -1.12 24.12 -10.61
CA GLN A 127 -1.57 23.34 -11.78
C GLN A 127 -1.32 21.83 -11.63
N ASN A 128 -0.63 21.37 -10.59
CA ASN A 128 -0.42 19.96 -10.32
C ASN A 128 -1.45 19.49 -9.31
N ILE A 129 -2.31 18.58 -9.74
CA ILE A 129 -3.27 17.90 -8.87
C ILE A 129 -2.44 17.16 -7.83
N ALA A 130 -2.30 17.75 -6.65
CA ALA A 130 -1.61 17.11 -5.55
C ALA A 130 -2.36 15.82 -5.22
N TYR A 131 -1.65 14.72 -5.20
CA TYR A 131 -2.19 13.40 -4.84
C TYR A 131 -2.88 13.42 -3.46
N LYS A 132 -2.55 14.42 -2.65
CA LYS A 132 -3.05 14.67 -1.31
C LYS A 132 -3.20 16.18 -1.06
N ASP A 133 -4.23 16.78 -1.63
CA ASP A 133 -4.54 18.18 -1.37
C ASP A 133 -5.24 18.29 0.00
N ALA A 134 -4.61 19.01 0.94
CA ALA A 134 -5.19 19.29 2.25
C ALA A 134 -6.42 20.21 2.16
N SER A 135 -6.60 20.91 1.05
CA SER A 135 -7.74 21.79 0.77
C SER A 135 -8.91 21.08 0.09
N ASP A 136 -8.81 19.78 -0.19
CA ASP A 136 -9.86 19.00 -0.86
C ASP A 136 -11.17 19.06 -0.06
N PRO A 137 -12.24 19.65 -0.61
CA PRO A 137 -13.54 19.81 0.07
C PRO A 137 -14.22 18.50 0.40
N ARG A 138 -13.80 17.39 -0.22
CA ARG A 138 -14.32 16.05 0.05
C ARG A 138 -13.84 15.50 1.38
N ILE A 139 -12.78 16.06 1.98
CA ILE A 139 -12.19 15.59 3.23
C ILE A 139 -12.95 16.20 4.41
N THR A 140 -13.39 15.36 5.34
CA THR A 140 -14.07 15.79 6.57
C THR A 140 -13.08 16.49 7.53
N ARG A 141 -13.58 17.16 8.58
CA ARG A 141 -12.72 17.84 9.57
C ARG A 141 -11.83 16.82 10.32
N VAL A 142 -12.44 15.74 10.81
CA VAL A 142 -11.72 14.63 11.44
C VAL A 142 -10.84 13.93 10.41
N GLY A 143 -11.32 13.80 9.18
CA GLY A 143 -10.58 13.22 8.05
C GLY A 143 -9.24 13.91 7.81
N ARG A 144 -9.18 15.23 7.85
CA ARG A 144 -7.93 16.00 7.70
C ARG A 144 -6.90 15.63 8.79
N PHE A 145 -7.35 15.55 10.04
CA PHE A 145 -6.48 15.19 11.15
C PHE A 145 -5.94 13.76 11.01
N ILE A 146 -6.83 12.76 10.78
CA ILE A 146 -6.39 11.36 10.71
C ILE A 146 -5.50 11.09 9.49
N ARG A 147 -5.71 11.79 8.36
CA ARG A 147 -4.82 11.70 7.18
C ARG A 147 -3.45 12.31 7.44
N LYS A 148 -3.40 13.49 8.09
CA LYS A 148 -2.13 14.16 8.44
C LYS A 148 -1.28 13.31 9.38
N THR A 149 -1.91 12.57 10.28
CA THR A 149 -1.25 11.70 11.28
C THR A 149 -1.11 10.25 10.81
N SER A 150 -1.59 9.90 9.61
CA SER A 150 -1.66 8.53 9.10
C SER A 150 -2.47 7.56 9.98
N ILE A 151 -3.28 8.08 10.90
CA ILE A 151 -4.19 7.29 11.74
C ILE A 151 -5.24 6.56 10.90
N ASP A 152 -5.61 7.15 9.74
CA ASP A 152 -6.55 6.53 8.80
C ASP A 152 -6.09 5.14 8.30
N GLU A 153 -4.82 4.81 8.40
CA GLU A 153 -4.26 3.54 7.95
C GLU A 153 -4.20 2.46 9.05
N LEU A 154 -4.47 2.82 10.34
CA LEU A 154 -4.43 1.85 11.44
C LEU A 154 -5.33 0.61 11.24
N PRO A 155 -6.52 0.68 10.62
CA PRO A 155 -7.30 -0.52 10.35
C PRO A 155 -6.61 -1.55 9.45
N GLN A 156 -5.55 -1.19 8.72
CA GLN A 156 -4.79 -2.14 7.90
C GLN A 156 -4.07 -3.21 8.74
N PHE A 157 -3.85 -3.00 10.03
CA PHE A 157 -3.36 -4.06 10.92
C PHE A 157 -4.28 -5.30 10.94
N PHE A 158 -5.59 -5.13 10.72
CA PHE A 158 -6.49 -6.26 10.51
C PHE A 158 -6.21 -7.02 9.21
N ASN A 159 -5.81 -6.31 8.12
CA ASN A 159 -5.37 -6.98 6.90
C ASN A 159 -4.06 -7.76 7.12
N VAL A 160 -3.16 -7.25 7.98
CA VAL A 160 -1.95 -8.00 8.37
C VAL A 160 -2.34 -9.28 9.12
N LEU A 161 -3.25 -9.22 10.10
CA LEU A 161 -3.71 -10.41 10.82
C LEU A 161 -4.39 -11.43 9.91
N ARG A 162 -5.18 -10.98 8.94
CA ARG A 162 -5.80 -11.84 7.92
C ARG A 162 -4.78 -12.46 6.95
N GLY A 163 -3.56 -11.93 6.91
CA GLY A 163 -2.52 -12.39 6.01
C GLY A 163 -2.62 -11.85 4.59
N GLU A 164 -3.50 -10.89 4.35
CA GLU A 164 -3.63 -10.16 3.08
C GLU A 164 -2.47 -9.18 2.89
N MET A 165 -1.94 -8.64 4.00
CA MET A 165 -0.79 -7.75 4.09
C MET A 165 0.28 -8.27 5.05
N THR A 166 1.43 -7.64 5.02
CA THR A 166 2.56 -7.79 5.95
C THR A 166 2.94 -6.41 6.52
N LEU A 167 3.75 -6.35 7.56
CA LEU A 167 4.22 -5.06 8.08
C LEU A 167 5.10 -4.35 7.07
N VAL A 168 6.04 -5.06 6.45
CA VAL A 168 7.00 -4.50 5.47
C VAL A 168 6.86 -5.17 4.12
N GLY A 169 6.62 -4.39 3.08
CA GLY A 169 6.45 -4.89 1.71
C GLY A 169 6.13 -3.78 0.71
N PRO A 170 5.99 -4.11 -0.56
CA PRO A 170 5.51 -3.19 -1.58
C PRO A 170 4.16 -2.60 -1.22
N ARG A 171 3.93 -1.32 -1.54
CA ARG A 171 2.60 -0.73 -1.36
C ARG A 171 1.58 -1.44 -2.25
N PRO A 172 0.38 -1.80 -1.74
CA PRO A 172 -0.65 -2.41 -2.56
C PRO A 172 -1.18 -1.41 -3.61
N PRO A 173 -1.05 -1.71 -4.91
CA PRO A 173 -1.54 -0.84 -5.98
C PRO A 173 -3.05 -0.93 -6.12
N LEU A 174 -3.62 0.10 -6.76
CA LEU A 174 -5.02 0.09 -7.17
C LEU A 174 -5.23 -0.77 -8.44
N PRO A 175 -6.41 -1.36 -8.64
CA PRO A 175 -6.68 -2.20 -9.82
C PRO A 175 -6.35 -1.51 -11.14
N TYR A 176 -6.70 -0.24 -11.30
CA TYR A 176 -6.43 0.54 -12.51
C TYR A 176 -4.95 0.91 -12.71
N GLU A 177 -4.13 0.93 -11.63
CA GLU A 177 -2.66 1.03 -11.76
C GLU A 177 -2.11 -0.22 -12.43
N VAL A 178 -2.56 -1.40 -11.96
CA VAL A 178 -2.07 -2.70 -12.44
C VAL A 178 -2.46 -2.96 -13.90
N GLU A 179 -3.58 -2.39 -14.37
CA GLU A 179 -3.97 -2.46 -15.78
C GLU A 179 -2.91 -1.85 -16.71
N ARG A 180 -2.13 -0.88 -16.23
CA ARG A 180 -1.07 -0.18 -16.97
C ARG A 180 0.33 -0.73 -16.71
N TYR A 181 0.49 -1.72 -15.82
CA TYR A 181 1.79 -2.28 -15.49
C TYR A 181 2.45 -2.94 -16.69
N SER A 182 3.74 -2.63 -16.88
CA SER A 182 4.65 -3.39 -17.71
C SER A 182 4.96 -4.74 -17.08
N GLU A 183 5.60 -5.63 -17.82
CA GLU A 183 6.05 -6.92 -17.28
C GLU A 183 7.02 -6.77 -16.11
N TYR A 184 7.87 -5.74 -16.14
CA TYR A 184 8.78 -5.42 -15.04
C TYR A 184 8.02 -4.97 -13.80
N ASP A 185 6.99 -4.13 -13.94
CA ASP A 185 6.21 -3.64 -12.81
C ASP A 185 5.46 -4.76 -12.09
N TRP A 186 5.07 -5.82 -12.82
CA TRP A 186 4.44 -7.00 -12.24
C TRP A 186 5.31 -7.74 -11.22
N LEU A 187 6.65 -7.62 -11.32
CA LEU A 187 7.57 -8.27 -10.37
C LEU A 187 7.34 -7.81 -8.92
N ARG A 188 6.88 -6.57 -8.71
CA ARG A 188 6.58 -6.07 -7.37
C ARG A 188 5.40 -6.79 -6.70
N LEU A 189 4.53 -7.42 -7.48
CA LEU A 189 3.39 -8.21 -6.97
C LEU A 189 3.79 -9.65 -6.58
N SER A 190 5.05 -10.05 -6.76
CA SER A 190 5.54 -11.35 -6.27
C SER A 190 5.61 -11.43 -4.75
N GLY A 191 5.76 -10.29 -4.09
CA GLY A 191 5.75 -10.18 -2.63
C GLY A 191 4.37 -9.80 -2.07
N LYS A 192 4.20 -10.09 -0.77
CA LYS A 192 2.99 -9.66 -0.04
C LYS A 192 3.05 -8.15 0.18
N PRO A 193 1.96 -7.40 -0.04
CA PRO A 193 1.95 -5.95 0.18
C PRO A 193 2.13 -5.58 1.65
N GLY A 194 2.84 -4.48 1.90
CA GLY A 194 3.17 -4.00 3.24
C GLY A 194 2.37 -2.78 3.70
N LEU A 195 2.30 -2.60 5.03
CA LEU A 195 1.90 -1.34 5.65
C LEU A 195 2.95 -0.26 5.37
N THR A 196 4.22 -0.61 5.52
CA THR A 196 5.37 0.21 5.15
C THR A 196 6.26 -0.52 4.17
N GLY A 197 7.21 0.18 3.57
CA GLY A 197 8.13 -0.39 2.61
C GLY A 197 9.26 0.55 2.25
N SER A 198 10.20 0.06 1.46
CA SER A 198 11.43 0.77 1.12
C SER A 198 11.16 2.16 0.53
N TRP A 199 10.29 2.28 -0.48
CA TRP A 199 10.00 3.56 -1.09
C TRP A 199 9.21 4.50 -0.16
N GLN A 200 8.35 3.98 0.73
CA GLN A 200 7.59 4.77 1.70
C GLN A 200 8.50 5.43 2.73
N VAL A 201 9.62 4.78 3.06
CA VAL A 201 10.60 5.30 4.01
C VAL A 201 11.61 6.23 3.33
N TYR A 202 12.15 5.84 2.17
CA TYR A 202 13.27 6.55 1.53
C TYR A 202 12.87 7.46 0.38
N GLY A 203 11.79 7.14 -0.35
CA GLY A 203 11.42 7.84 -1.60
C GLY A 203 10.26 8.82 -1.45
N ARG A 204 9.17 8.35 -0.89
CA ARG A 204 7.91 9.11 -0.72
C ARG A 204 7.46 9.80 -2.01
N SER A 205 6.92 11.02 -1.90
CA SER A 205 6.42 11.84 -3.02
C SER A 205 7.53 12.36 -3.96
N GLN A 206 8.81 12.16 -3.60
CA GLN A 206 9.93 12.72 -4.35
C GLN A 206 10.45 11.82 -5.48
N VAL A 207 10.00 10.57 -5.56
CA VAL A 207 10.46 9.60 -6.56
C VAL A 207 9.45 9.42 -7.68
N THR A 208 9.97 9.09 -8.87
CA THR A 208 9.13 8.72 -10.01
C THR A 208 8.51 7.34 -9.79
N PHE A 209 7.46 7.01 -10.55
CA PHE A 209 6.83 5.70 -10.53
C PHE A 209 7.84 4.57 -10.76
N GLN A 210 8.71 4.71 -11.76
CA GLN A 210 9.74 3.72 -12.07
C GLN A 210 10.75 3.53 -10.93
N SER A 211 11.14 4.63 -10.28
CA SER A 211 12.03 4.56 -9.11
C SER A 211 11.34 3.86 -7.93
N MET A 212 10.07 4.12 -7.70
CA MET A 212 9.26 3.44 -6.68
C MET A 212 9.18 1.94 -6.96
N VAL A 213 8.86 1.54 -8.19
CA VAL A 213 8.81 0.12 -8.60
C VAL A 213 10.17 -0.55 -8.40
N LYS A 214 11.25 0.11 -8.81
CA LYS A 214 12.62 -0.40 -8.62
C LYS A 214 12.93 -0.62 -7.13
N MET A 215 12.62 0.35 -6.27
CA MET A 215 12.85 0.23 -4.82
C MET A 215 12.07 -0.93 -4.20
N ASP A 216 10.83 -1.16 -4.65
CA ASP A 216 10.01 -2.28 -4.20
C ASP A 216 10.60 -3.64 -4.65
N ILE A 217 11.07 -3.73 -5.90
CA ILE A 217 11.71 -4.94 -6.44
C ILE A 217 13.05 -5.20 -5.74
N ASP A 218 13.87 -4.16 -5.56
CA ASP A 218 15.16 -4.27 -4.85
C ASP A 218 14.96 -4.76 -3.41
N TYR A 219 13.92 -4.28 -2.72
CA TYR A 219 13.54 -4.81 -1.41
C TYR A 219 13.18 -6.30 -1.48
N LEU A 220 12.34 -6.72 -2.43
CA LEU A 220 11.95 -8.12 -2.57
C LEU A 220 13.13 -9.05 -2.85
N MET A 221 14.16 -8.56 -3.56
CA MET A 221 15.40 -9.32 -3.81
C MET A 221 16.29 -9.45 -2.56
N ARG A 222 16.28 -8.44 -1.66
CA ARG A 222 17.16 -8.36 -0.49
C ARG A 222 16.44 -8.58 0.83
N GLN A 223 15.14 -8.95 0.79
CA GLN A 223 14.31 -9.07 1.98
C GLN A 223 14.94 -9.96 3.04
N SER A 224 15.01 -9.47 4.25
CA SER A 224 15.52 -10.16 5.43
C SER A 224 14.84 -9.60 6.68
N LEU A 225 14.85 -10.35 7.78
CA LEU A 225 14.30 -9.85 9.06
C LEU A 225 15.01 -8.58 9.54
N CYS A 226 16.31 -8.48 9.30
CA CYS A 226 17.09 -7.29 9.67
C CYS A 226 16.63 -6.05 8.89
N GLU A 227 16.42 -6.19 7.58
CA GLU A 227 15.92 -5.09 6.74
C GLU A 227 14.48 -4.74 7.10
N ASP A 228 13.63 -5.73 7.41
CA ASP A 228 12.25 -5.49 7.88
C ASP A 228 12.24 -4.68 9.18
N LEU A 229 13.02 -5.10 10.19
CA LEU A 229 13.12 -4.37 11.47
C LEU A 229 13.66 -2.96 11.29
N LYS A 230 14.66 -2.78 10.41
CA LYS A 230 15.19 -1.46 10.06
C LYS A 230 14.12 -0.56 9.44
N LEU A 231 13.35 -1.06 8.47
CA LEU A 231 12.28 -0.29 7.84
C LEU A 231 11.14 0.04 8.82
N ILE A 232 10.78 -0.88 9.72
CA ILE A 232 9.82 -0.61 10.80
C ILE A 232 10.33 0.53 11.69
N ALA A 233 11.59 0.45 12.15
CA ALA A 233 12.18 1.48 13.00
C ALA A 233 12.23 2.84 12.32
N LEU A 234 12.59 2.90 11.04
CA LEU A 234 12.64 4.12 10.25
C LEU A 234 11.24 4.69 9.92
N THR A 235 10.19 3.86 9.93
CA THR A 235 8.82 4.32 9.68
C THR A 235 8.31 5.23 10.81
N VAL A 236 8.68 4.95 12.07
CA VAL A 236 8.21 5.70 13.24
C VAL A 236 8.54 7.20 13.16
N PRO A 237 9.82 7.61 13.02
CA PRO A 237 10.17 9.03 12.91
C PRO A 237 9.58 9.68 11.65
N VAL A 238 9.40 8.91 10.61
CA VAL A 238 8.80 9.31 9.35
C VAL A 238 7.32 9.66 9.53
N MET A 239 6.57 8.88 10.29
CA MET A 239 5.18 9.17 10.64
C MET A 239 5.06 10.38 11.58
N ILE A 240 5.93 10.49 12.58
CA ILE A 240 5.91 11.59 13.56
C ILE A 240 6.26 12.93 12.90
N SER A 241 7.22 12.95 11.97
CA SER A 241 7.65 14.19 11.30
C SER A 241 6.58 14.77 10.37
N GLY A 242 5.50 14.03 10.09
CA GLY A 242 4.44 14.43 9.14
C GLY A 242 4.93 14.70 7.71
N ARG A 243 6.22 14.52 7.43
CA ARG A 243 6.79 14.71 6.10
C ARG A 243 6.29 13.59 5.18
N GLY A 244 5.25 13.88 4.39
CA GLY A 244 4.64 12.95 3.42
C GLY A 244 3.45 12.13 3.96
N GLY A 245 2.93 12.46 5.12
CA GLY A 245 1.53 12.21 5.44
C GLY A 245 0.67 13.10 4.56
N ALA A 246 -0.42 12.57 4.05
CA ALA A 246 -1.41 13.12 3.13
C ALA A 246 -1.18 14.51 2.65
#